data_38a937025420ea06cf0e8a343073c3f7
#
_entry.id   38a937025420ea06cf0e8a343073c3f7
#
_cell.length_a   1.000
_cell.length_b   1.000
_cell.length_c   1.000
_cell.angle_alpha   90.00
_cell.angle_beta   90.00
_cell.angle_gamma   90.00
#
_symmetry.space_group_name_H-M   'P 1'
#
loop_
_entity.id
_entity.type
_entity.pdbx_description
1 polymer ?
#
loop_
_entity_poly.entity_id
_entity_poly.type
_entity_poly.pdbx_seq_one_letter_code
_entity_poly.pdbx_strand_id
1 'polypeptide(L)'
;MRNILTIMICFMAFTLSATASLVAGSRGRSLVALPSQSSGVFLSWRLLPGDDAGVAFDVLRDGEVIASNLIRSTSFVDMTGTQSNTYSVVVRQNGRVVEETQAVTPWADVFTTLKADRPAAGRTPSGESYSYFPGDCAVADADGDGEYELLLKWEPTNSKDNGSTGNGYSGNCIIDCYEFGGERLWRVDLGINIRAGSHYTQIVFYDLDGDGQAEMLCKTAPGSKDGTGAYVTEAASDPAIKALDNVEDLRNRSNGRIFRGAELLTVFDGKTGKAIHTVWYSPNRAGGLCGVADYPDDAFWGDDYANRSERYLCCVAYLDGQESNPSAIFTRGYYTRAYIWAVDFDGSRLVTRWLSASTTKADLTLYSPDGSSE
;
A
#
# COMPACT_ATOMS: atom_id res chain seq x y z
N MET A 1 64.64 2.07 -37.28
CA MET A 1 63.64 2.85 -36.54
C MET A 1 62.27 2.31 -36.94
N ARG A 2 61.64 1.51 -36.11
CA ARG A 2 60.32 0.90 -36.35
C ARG A 2 59.29 1.69 -35.56
N ASN A 3 58.39 2.37 -36.26
CA ASN A 3 57.27 3.04 -35.67
C ASN A 3 56.23 2.01 -35.24
N ILE A 4 55.98 1.90 -33.94
CA ILE A 4 54.88 1.13 -33.36
C ILE A 4 53.68 2.10 -33.28
N LEU A 5 52.67 1.85 -34.10
CA LEU A 5 51.39 2.54 -34.08
C LEU A 5 50.51 1.87 -33.01
N THR A 6 50.35 2.51 -31.87
CA THR A 6 49.44 2.05 -30.79
C THR A 6 48.03 2.46 -31.18
N ILE A 7 47.21 1.48 -31.57
CA ILE A 7 45.77 1.67 -31.77
C ILE A 7 45.09 1.61 -30.38
N MET A 8 44.64 2.76 -29.92
CA MET A 8 43.82 2.88 -28.71
C MET A 8 42.37 2.58 -29.10
N ILE A 9 41.90 1.37 -28.81
CA ILE A 9 40.48 1.01 -28.96
C ILE A 9 39.73 1.60 -27.77
N CYS A 10 38.99 2.67 -28.04
CA CYS A 10 38.08 3.26 -27.10
C CYS A 10 36.79 2.40 -27.04
N PHE A 11 36.65 1.56 -26.02
CA PHE A 11 35.37 0.96 -25.72
C PHE A 11 34.40 2.03 -25.19
N MET A 12 33.58 2.57 -26.06
CA MET A 12 32.38 3.26 -25.64
C MET A 12 31.40 2.23 -25.08
N ALA A 13 31.38 2.10 -23.78
CA ALA A 13 30.26 1.45 -23.10
C ALA A 13 29.00 2.34 -23.34
N PHE A 14 28.18 1.99 -24.31
CA PHE A 14 26.82 2.46 -24.38
C PHE A 14 26.09 1.81 -23.19
N THR A 15 25.97 2.54 -22.09
CA THR A 15 24.91 2.29 -21.14
C THR A 15 23.61 2.66 -21.87
N LEU A 16 22.94 1.67 -22.45
CA LEU A 16 21.51 1.81 -22.69
C LEU A 16 20.90 1.97 -21.31
N SER A 17 20.63 3.19 -20.91
CA SER A 17 19.56 3.46 -19.99
C SER A 17 18.28 3.04 -20.71
N ALA A 18 17.87 1.77 -20.52
CA ALA A 18 16.51 1.41 -20.73
C ALA A 18 15.74 2.24 -19.71
N THR A 19 15.16 3.36 -20.15
CA THR A 19 13.98 3.92 -19.50
C THR A 19 12.93 2.83 -19.69
N ALA A 20 12.92 1.83 -18.81
CA ALA A 20 11.75 1.04 -18.58
C ALA A 20 10.74 2.06 -18.08
N SER A 21 9.78 2.42 -18.93
CA SER A 21 8.51 2.96 -18.46
C SER A 21 7.97 1.88 -17.53
N LEU A 22 8.24 2.05 -16.24
CA LEU A 22 7.66 1.24 -15.20
C LEU A 22 6.17 1.56 -15.24
N VAL A 23 5.40 0.72 -15.91
CA VAL A 23 3.96 0.66 -15.64
C VAL A 23 3.89 0.26 -14.18
N ALA A 24 3.42 1.19 -13.35
CA ALA A 24 3.36 1.02 -11.91
C ALA A 24 2.76 -0.36 -11.56
N GLY A 25 3.42 -1.10 -10.67
CA GLY A 25 3.07 -2.48 -10.33
C GLY A 25 3.59 -3.57 -11.28
N SER A 26 4.37 -3.25 -12.32
CA SER A 26 5.00 -4.28 -13.16
C SER A 26 6.39 -4.62 -12.65
N ARG A 27 6.43 -5.56 -11.73
CA ARG A 27 7.68 -6.14 -11.24
C ARG A 27 7.95 -7.42 -11.97
N GLY A 28 8.54 -7.36 -13.11
CA GLY A 28 8.93 -8.51 -13.91
C GLY A 28 7.85 -9.62 -13.92
N ARG A 29 8.24 -10.81 -14.28
CA ARG A 29 7.33 -11.97 -14.38
C ARG A 29 7.00 -12.59 -13.02
N SER A 30 7.72 -12.28 -11.96
CA SER A 30 7.56 -12.87 -10.61
C SER A 30 7.37 -14.38 -10.67
N LEU A 31 8.31 -15.07 -11.34
CA LEU A 31 8.26 -16.52 -11.44
C LEU A 31 8.37 -17.14 -10.05
N VAL A 32 7.43 -18.02 -9.72
CA VAL A 32 7.46 -18.83 -8.49
C VAL A 32 7.36 -20.31 -8.84
N ALA A 33 8.11 -21.12 -8.09
CA ALA A 33 8.07 -22.58 -8.17
C ALA A 33 7.62 -23.15 -6.82
N LEU A 34 6.59 -24.00 -6.82
CA LEU A 34 5.99 -24.57 -5.63
C LEU A 34 5.88 -26.10 -5.74
N PRO A 35 5.88 -26.86 -4.63
CA PRO A 35 5.51 -28.26 -4.68
C PRO A 35 4.10 -28.41 -5.27
N SER A 36 3.95 -29.30 -6.26
CA SER A 36 2.63 -29.60 -6.81
C SER A 36 1.83 -30.50 -5.86
N GLN A 37 0.52 -30.29 -5.78
CA GLN A 37 -0.37 -31.10 -4.95
C GLN A 37 -0.39 -32.59 -5.33
N SER A 38 -0.13 -32.91 -6.58
CA SER A 38 -0.17 -34.30 -7.08
C SER A 38 1.22 -34.93 -7.13
N SER A 39 2.16 -34.31 -7.82
CA SER A 39 3.59 -34.65 -7.90
C SER A 39 4.30 -33.58 -8.71
N GLY A 40 5.62 -33.45 -8.51
CA GLY A 40 6.45 -32.54 -9.26
C GLY A 40 6.37 -31.10 -8.77
N VAL A 41 6.59 -30.13 -9.66
CA VAL A 41 6.70 -28.71 -9.36
C VAL A 41 5.65 -27.92 -10.16
N PHE A 42 4.87 -27.10 -9.47
CA PHE A 42 3.99 -26.12 -10.06
C PHE A 42 4.73 -24.81 -10.24
N LEU A 43 4.68 -24.24 -11.43
CA LEU A 43 5.27 -22.96 -11.80
C LEU A 43 4.17 -21.95 -12.10
N SER A 44 4.35 -20.72 -11.66
CA SER A 44 3.45 -19.60 -11.99
C SER A 44 4.24 -18.33 -12.24
N TRP A 45 3.80 -17.55 -13.22
CA TRP A 45 4.35 -16.23 -13.57
C TRP A 45 3.26 -15.30 -14.06
N ARG A 46 3.60 -14.04 -14.36
CA ARG A 46 2.61 -13.04 -14.77
C ARG A 46 2.66 -12.71 -16.26
N LEU A 47 1.50 -12.35 -16.82
CA LEU A 47 1.40 -11.51 -18.00
C LEU A 47 1.67 -10.06 -17.58
N LEU A 48 2.40 -9.32 -18.41
CA LEU A 48 2.66 -7.90 -18.19
C LEU A 48 1.82 -7.05 -19.16
N PRO A 49 1.52 -5.79 -18.81
CA PRO A 49 0.75 -4.90 -19.68
C PRO A 49 1.36 -4.71 -21.09
N GLY A 50 2.68 -4.79 -21.23
CA GLY A 50 3.38 -4.70 -22.50
C GLY A 50 3.39 -5.97 -23.36
N ASP A 51 2.78 -7.07 -22.90
CA ASP A 51 2.74 -8.31 -23.66
C ASP A 51 1.72 -8.21 -24.79
N ASP A 52 2.14 -8.61 -25.99
CA ASP A 52 1.23 -8.72 -27.12
C ASP A 52 0.25 -9.91 -26.99
N ALA A 53 -0.76 -9.95 -27.88
CA ALA A 53 -1.75 -11.02 -27.87
C ALA A 53 -1.17 -12.41 -28.19
N GLY A 54 0.01 -12.46 -28.82
CA GLY A 54 0.73 -13.68 -29.20
C GLY A 54 1.90 -14.02 -28.33
N VAL A 55 2.05 -13.36 -27.16
CA VAL A 55 3.13 -13.69 -26.23
C VAL A 55 3.12 -15.16 -25.86
N ALA A 56 4.29 -15.79 -25.95
CA ALA A 56 4.50 -17.20 -25.64
C ALA A 56 5.68 -17.38 -24.68
N PHE A 57 5.61 -18.45 -23.93
CA PHE A 57 6.62 -18.76 -22.92
C PHE A 57 7.22 -20.14 -23.15
N ASP A 58 8.56 -20.24 -22.99
CA ASP A 58 9.24 -21.51 -22.87
C ASP A 58 9.63 -21.68 -21.39
N VAL A 59 9.40 -22.86 -20.86
CA VAL A 59 9.79 -23.21 -19.47
C VAL A 59 11.07 -24.01 -19.51
N LEU A 60 12.04 -23.60 -18.72
CA LEU A 60 13.31 -24.28 -18.58
C LEU A 60 13.42 -24.90 -17.18
N ARG A 61 14.01 -26.09 -17.12
CA ARG A 61 14.48 -26.76 -15.91
C ARG A 61 15.95 -27.00 -16.02
N ASP A 62 16.74 -26.52 -15.07
CA ASP A 62 18.21 -26.66 -15.04
C ASP A 62 18.88 -26.18 -16.36
N GLY A 63 18.30 -25.14 -16.99
CA GLY A 63 18.75 -24.57 -18.25
C GLY A 63 18.24 -25.28 -19.50
N GLU A 64 17.54 -26.42 -19.39
CA GLU A 64 16.99 -27.17 -20.51
C GLU A 64 15.48 -26.91 -20.70
N VAL A 65 15.07 -26.69 -21.95
CA VAL A 65 13.65 -26.44 -22.28
C VAL A 65 12.83 -27.72 -22.06
N ILE A 66 11.85 -27.66 -21.15
CA ILE A 66 10.92 -28.76 -20.84
C ILE A 66 9.50 -28.52 -21.39
N ALA A 67 9.17 -27.30 -21.70
CA ALA A 67 7.93 -26.92 -22.41
C ALA A 67 8.19 -25.68 -23.24
N SER A 68 7.58 -25.58 -24.41
CA SER A 68 7.77 -24.45 -25.32
C SER A 68 6.47 -23.95 -25.93
N ASN A 69 6.50 -22.69 -26.35
CA ASN A 69 5.38 -22.04 -27.06
C ASN A 69 4.06 -22.08 -26.29
N LEU A 70 4.13 -21.87 -24.97
CA LEU A 70 2.92 -21.74 -24.12
C LEU A 70 2.30 -20.36 -24.38
N ILE A 71 1.31 -20.29 -25.27
CA ILE A 71 0.71 -19.01 -25.69
C ILE A 71 -0.18 -18.49 -24.57
N ARG A 72 0.15 -17.29 -24.04
CA ARG A 72 -0.57 -16.60 -22.94
C ARG A 72 -0.80 -17.47 -21.69
N SER A 73 -0.11 -18.58 -21.57
CA SER A 73 -0.16 -19.39 -20.35
C SER A 73 0.76 -18.77 -19.28
N THR A 74 0.29 -18.65 -18.06
CA THR A 74 1.01 -18.12 -16.91
C THR A 74 1.30 -19.16 -15.86
N SER A 75 1.15 -20.44 -16.20
CA SER A 75 1.46 -21.55 -15.30
C SER A 75 1.84 -22.81 -16.07
N PHE A 76 2.59 -23.67 -15.40
CA PHE A 76 3.00 -24.98 -15.89
C PHE A 76 3.20 -25.96 -14.74
N VAL A 77 2.94 -27.23 -14.94
CA VAL A 77 3.27 -28.29 -13.97
C VAL A 77 4.32 -29.23 -14.55
N ASP A 78 5.51 -29.21 -13.98
CA ASP A 78 6.52 -30.21 -14.26
C ASP A 78 6.31 -31.44 -13.37
N MET A 79 5.66 -32.46 -13.90
CA MET A 79 5.32 -33.69 -13.18
C MET A 79 6.52 -34.49 -12.70
N THR A 80 7.70 -34.23 -13.27
CA THR A 80 8.98 -34.92 -12.96
C THR A 80 9.95 -34.07 -12.17
N GLY A 81 9.59 -32.81 -11.92
CA GLY A 81 10.42 -31.85 -11.19
C GLY A 81 10.56 -32.22 -9.72
N THR A 82 11.63 -31.76 -9.12
CA THR A 82 11.97 -31.94 -7.71
C THR A 82 12.39 -30.62 -7.09
N GLN A 83 12.49 -30.57 -5.77
CA GLN A 83 12.95 -29.39 -5.05
C GLN A 83 14.42 -29.01 -5.32
N SER A 84 15.20 -29.90 -5.93
CA SER A 84 16.61 -29.63 -6.28
C SER A 84 16.78 -29.00 -7.66
N ASN A 85 15.72 -28.92 -8.47
CA ASN A 85 15.80 -28.30 -9.78
C ASN A 85 15.73 -26.78 -9.71
N THR A 86 16.23 -26.11 -10.73
CA THR A 86 16.05 -24.68 -10.96
C THR A 86 15.14 -24.46 -12.17
N TYR A 87 14.38 -23.38 -12.14
CA TYR A 87 13.42 -23.05 -13.19
C TYR A 87 13.58 -21.61 -13.65
N SER A 88 13.53 -21.39 -14.97
CA SER A 88 13.36 -20.08 -15.59
C SER A 88 12.30 -20.13 -16.68
N VAL A 89 11.84 -18.94 -17.08
CA VAL A 89 10.88 -18.77 -18.17
C VAL A 89 11.45 -17.82 -19.20
N VAL A 90 11.53 -18.27 -20.44
CA VAL A 90 11.88 -17.44 -21.60
C VAL A 90 10.63 -16.88 -22.23
N VAL A 91 10.57 -15.57 -22.41
CA VAL A 91 9.43 -14.86 -23.00
C VAL A 91 9.70 -14.60 -24.48
N ARG A 92 8.73 -14.94 -25.31
CA ARG A 92 8.78 -14.70 -26.76
C ARG A 92 7.64 -13.79 -27.18
N GLN A 93 7.98 -12.78 -27.94
CA GLN A 93 7.03 -11.94 -28.65
C GLN A 93 7.37 -11.98 -30.16
N ASN A 94 6.38 -12.24 -30.97
CA ASN A 94 6.55 -12.40 -32.42
C ASN A 94 7.67 -13.41 -32.80
N GLY A 95 7.80 -14.50 -32.02
CA GLY A 95 8.81 -15.54 -32.19
C GLY A 95 10.22 -15.18 -31.75
N ARG A 96 10.46 -13.96 -31.26
CA ARG A 96 11.76 -13.52 -30.75
C ARG A 96 11.79 -13.57 -29.22
N VAL A 97 12.92 -13.98 -28.67
CA VAL A 97 13.16 -13.86 -27.24
C VAL A 97 13.29 -12.38 -26.86
N VAL A 98 12.49 -11.95 -25.92
CA VAL A 98 12.49 -10.57 -25.40
C VAL A 98 12.93 -10.49 -23.93
N GLU A 99 12.79 -11.59 -23.18
CA GLU A 99 13.11 -11.65 -21.76
C GLU A 99 13.43 -13.10 -21.37
N GLU A 100 14.24 -13.27 -20.34
CA GLU A 100 14.38 -14.52 -19.57
C GLU A 100 14.33 -14.13 -18.08
N THR A 101 13.51 -14.84 -17.30
CA THR A 101 13.42 -14.60 -15.86
C THR A 101 14.68 -15.06 -15.16
N GLN A 102 14.94 -14.51 -13.98
CA GLN A 102 15.89 -15.14 -13.07
C GLN A 102 15.44 -16.57 -12.76
N ALA A 103 16.42 -17.46 -12.58
CA ALA A 103 16.17 -18.84 -12.20
C ALA A 103 15.75 -18.91 -10.71
N VAL A 104 14.67 -19.65 -10.43
CA VAL A 104 14.17 -19.87 -9.08
C VAL A 104 14.25 -21.34 -8.70
N THR A 105 14.39 -21.64 -7.42
CA THR A 105 14.26 -22.99 -6.85
C THR A 105 12.87 -23.16 -6.25
N PRO A 106 12.29 -24.37 -6.27
CA PRO A 106 11.02 -24.63 -5.63
C PRO A 106 11.07 -24.34 -4.12
N TRP A 107 10.02 -23.71 -3.62
CA TRP A 107 9.84 -23.54 -2.19
C TRP A 107 9.76 -24.91 -1.49
N ALA A 108 10.10 -24.94 -0.21
CA ALA A 108 9.99 -26.19 0.58
C ALA A 108 8.52 -26.63 0.76
N ASP A 109 7.57 -25.68 0.76
CA ASP A 109 6.14 -25.92 0.92
C ASP A 109 5.35 -24.97 -0.01
N VAL A 110 4.03 -25.10 -0.08
CA VAL A 110 3.11 -24.21 -0.82
C VAL A 110 2.91 -22.86 -0.14
N PHE A 111 3.50 -22.66 1.01
CA PHE A 111 3.51 -21.40 1.76
C PHE A 111 4.89 -21.13 2.35
N THR A 112 5.13 -19.89 2.72
CA THR A 112 6.27 -19.49 3.56
C THR A 112 5.78 -18.94 4.89
N THR A 113 6.62 -18.97 5.91
CA THR A 113 6.31 -18.44 7.24
C THR A 113 7.19 -17.25 7.53
N LEU A 114 6.57 -16.10 7.76
CA LEU A 114 7.24 -14.90 8.21
C LEU A 114 7.08 -14.80 9.74
N LYS A 115 8.19 -14.63 10.44
CA LYS A 115 8.20 -14.40 11.89
C LYS A 115 8.09 -12.90 12.16
N ALA A 116 6.87 -12.42 12.38
CA ALA A 116 6.64 -11.01 12.67
C ALA A 116 6.94 -10.66 14.14
N ASP A 117 7.43 -9.44 14.38
CA ASP A 117 7.78 -8.90 15.69
C ASP A 117 6.55 -8.21 16.33
N ARG A 118 5.79 -8.99 17.12
CA ARG A 118 4.55 -8.50 17.73
C ARG A 118 4.79 -7.28 18.60
N PRO A 119 3.98 -6.20 18.47
CA PRO A 119 4.07 -5.03 19.34
C PRO A 119 3.86 -5.39 20.81
N ALA A 120 4.46 -4.60 21.71
CA ALA A 120 4.33 -4.81 23.15
C ALA A 120 2.87 -4.68 23.60
N ALA A 121 2.46 -5.55 24.50
CA ALA A 121 1.15 -5.45 25.16
C ALA A 121 1.02 -4.14 25.93
N GLY A 122 -0.20 -3.65 26.06
CA GLY A 122 -0.48 -2.38 26.73
C GLY A 122 -1.70 -2.43 27.64
N ARG A 123 -2.03 -1.26 28.16
CA ARG A 123 -3.19 -1.06 29.02
C ARG A 123 -3.87 0.26 28.66
N THR A 124 -5.19 0.25 28.54
CA THR A 124 -5.98 1.46 28.26
C THR A 124 -6.10 2.36 29.50
N PRO A 125 -6.52 3.64 29.35
CA PRO A 125 -6.79 4.49 30.50
C PRO A 125 -7.84 3.95 31.48
N SER A 126 -8.78 3.11 30.98
CA SER A 126 -9.77 2.41 31.83
C SER A 126 -9.23 1.15 32.52
N GLY A 127 -7.96 0.80 32.29
CA GLY A 127 -7.30 -0.34 32.92
C GLY A 127 -7.47 -1.65 32.16
N GLU A 128 -8.13 -1.67 30.99
CA GLU A 128 -8.25 -2.87 30.13
C GLU A 128 -6.89 -3.22 29.52
N SER A 129 -6.43 -4.44 29.72
CA SER A 129 -5.18 -4.94 29.14
C SER A 129 -5.42 -5.43 27.70
N TYR A 130 -4.45 -5.23 26.82
CA TYR A 130 -4.49 -5.73 25.45
C TYR A 130 -3.12 -6.20 24.99
N SER A 131 -3.13 -7.08 24.02
CA SER A 131 -1.98 -7.52 23.23
C SER A 131 -2.31 -7.24 21.76
N TYR A 132 -1.57 -7.82 20.82
CA TYR A 132 -1.79 -7.62 19.40
C TYR A 132 -1.95 -8.94 18.65
N PHE A 133 -2.70 -8.91 17.55
CA PHE A 133 -2.77 -9.97 16.56
C PHE A 133 -2.62 -9.37 15.16
N PRO A 134 -2.14 -10.17 14.17
CA PRO A 134 -2.05 -9.70 12.79
C PRO A 134 -3.45 -9.45 12.23
N GLY A 135 -3.64 -8.28 11.63
CA GLY A 135 -4.86 -7.87 10.95
C GLY A 135 -4.70 -7.87 9.44
N ASP A 136 -5.11 -6.79 8.77
CA ASP A 136 -4.96 -6.64 7.34
C ASP A 136 -3.49 -6.56 6.93
N CYS A 137 -3.20 -6.97 5.70
CA CYS A 137 -1.89 -6.84 5.10
C CYS A 137 -1.98 -6.37 3.64
N ALA A 138 -0.87 -5.84 3.14
CA ALA A 138 -0.67 -5.50 1.74
C ALA A 138 0.76 -5.87 1.34
N VAL A 139 1.03 -5.98 0.05
CA VAL A 139 2.36 -6.25 -0.48
C VAL A 139 2.68 -5.26 -1.60
N ALA A 140 3.88 -4.74 -1.58
CA ALA A 140 4.46 -3.95 -2.67
C ALA A 140 5.98 -3.95 -2.48
N ASP A 141 6.73 -3.47 -3.47
CA ASP A 141 8.16 -3.25 -3.33
C ASP A 141 8.40 -1.90 -2.65
N ALA A 142 8.74 -1.95 -1.40
CA ALA A 142 8.92 -0.76 -0.59
C ALA A 142 10.25 -0.06 -0.79
N ASP A 143 11.28 -0.79 -1.23
CA ASP A 143 12.64 -0.26 -1.30
C ASP A 143 13.27 -0.26 -2.69
N GLY A 144 12.54 -0.76 -3.68
CA GLY A 144 12.94 -0.71 -5.10
C GLY A 144 13.91 -1.80 -5.52
N ASP A 145 14.06 -2.87 -4.74
CA ASP A 145 15.02 -3.94 -5.02
C ASP A 145 14.49 -5.01 -6.00
N GLY A 146 13.19 -5.00 -6.27
CA GLY A 146 12.52 -5.93 -7.19
C GLY A 146 11.78 -7.06 -6.50
N GLU A 147 11.87 -7.21 -5.20
CA GLU A 147 11.09 -8.14 -4.39
C GLU A 147 9.95 -7.38 -3.69
N TYR A 148 9.01 -8.10 -3.09
CA TYR A 148 7.91 -7.47 -2.36
C TYR A 148 8.18 -7.52 -0.87
N GLU A 149 7.81 -6.46 -0.17
CA GLU A 149 7.70 -6.41 1.27
C GLU A 149 6.26 -6.62 1.70
N LEU A 150 6.11 -7.14 2.91
CA LEU A 150 4.84 -7.31 3.58
C LEU A 150 4.57 -6.13 4.50
N LEU A 151 3.52 -5.38 4.19
CA LEU A 151 2.93 -4.42 5.12
C LEU A 151 1.92 -5.15 6.01
N LEU A 152 2.07 -5.07 7.32
CA LEU A 152 1.22 -5.73 8.29
C LEU A 152 0.61 -4.72 9.27
N LYS A 153 -0.72 -4.65 9.27
CA LYS A 153 -1.47 -3.91 10.28
C LYS A 153 -1.72 -4.78 11.50
N TRP A 154 -1.22 -4.34 12.65
CA TRP A 154 -1.45 -4.98 13.93
C TRP A 154 -2.71 -4.42 14.60
N GLU A 155 -3.65 -5.30 14.92
CA GLU A 155 -4.85 -4.92 15.66
C GLU A 155 -4.67 -5.25 17.15
N PRO A 156 -4.97 -4.34 18.07
CA PRO A 156 -5.01 -4.66 19.50
C PRO A 156 -6.18 -5.62 19.78
N THR A 157 -5.98 -6.55 20.69
CA THR A 157 -7.02 -7.55 21.06
C THR A 157 -8.30 -6.93 21.63
N ASN A 158 -8.24 -5.66 22.02
CA ASN A 158 -9.37 -4.86 22.45
C ASN A 158 -9.81 -3.84 21.40
N SER A 159 -9.52 -4.08 20.11
CA SER A 159 -10.03 -3.26 19.02
C SER A 159 -11.55 -3.10 19.12
N LYS A 160 -12.06 -1.96 18.72
CA LYS A 160 -13.48 -1.63 18.82
C LYS A 160 -14.01 -1.34 17.42
N ASP A 161 -15.01 -2.06 16.99
CA ASP A 161 -15.75 -1.65 15.80
C ASP A 161 -16.60 -0.42 16.10
N ASN A 162 -17.02 0.29 15.07
CA ASN A 162 -17.78 1.51 15.21
C ASN A 162 -19.29 1.28 15.37
N GLY A 163 -19.76 0.06 15.55
CA GLY A 163 -21.15 -0.24 15.88
C GLY A 163 -21.62 0.39 17.21
N SER A 164 -22.92 0.39 17.48
CA SER A 164 -23.52 0.99 18.69
C SER A 164 -22.99 0.41 20.00
N THR A 165 -22.53 -0.84 19.99
CA THR A 165 -21.95 -1.54 21.16
C THR A 165 -20.43 -1.34 21.28
N GLY A 166 -19.80 -0.68 20.33
CA GLY A 166 -18.33 -0.53 20.27
C GLY A 166 -17.77 0.53 21.24
N ASN A 167 -18.31 0.65 22.46
CA ASN A 167 -17.79 1.57 23.47
C ASN A 167 -16.52 1.05 24.14
N GLY A 168 -15.68 1.96 24.62
CA GLY A 168 -14.42 1.71 25.28
C GLY A 168 -13.21 2.21 24.49
N TYR A 169 -12.07 2.30 25.15
CA TYR A 169 -10.79 2.60 24.51
C TYR A 169 -10.29 1.41 23.73
N SER A 170 -9.62 1.62 22.61
CA SER A 170 -8.76 0.61 21.97
C SER A 170 -7.30 0.87 22.29
N GLY A 171 -6.44 -0.13 22.15
CA GLY A 171 -5.01 0.08 21.96
C GLY A 171 -4.72 0.82 20.65
N ASN A 172 -3.47 1.23 20.43
CA ASN A 172 -3.06 1.89 19.19
C ASN A 172 -3.09 0.91 18.01
N CYS A 173 -3.42 1.40 16.84
CA CYS A 173 -3.18 0.67 15.59
C CYS A 173 -1.70 0.85 15.21
N ILE A 174 -1.00 -0.25 14.95
CA ILE A 174 0.41 -0.28 14.58
C ILE A 174 0.52 -0.84 13.16
N ILE A 175 1.43 -0.30 12.37
CA ILE A 175 1.71 -0.78 11.02
C ILE A 175 3.20 -1.06 10.91
N ASP A 176 3.56 -2.26 10.49
CA ASP A 176 4.94 -2.69 10.26
C ASP A 176 5.15 -3.01 8.78
N CYS A 177 6.36 -2.81 8.31
CA CYS A 177 6.85 -3.32 7.04
C CYS A 177 7.94 -4.35 7.26
N TYR A 178 7.86 -5.47 6.55
CA TYR A 178 8.78 -6.59 6.68
C TYR A 178 9.29 -7.06 5.33
N GLU A 179 10.57 -7.43 5.26
CA GLU A 179 11.08 -8.36 4.27
C GLU A 179 10.40 -9.72 4.43
N PHE A 180 10.23 -10.47 3.34
CA PHE A 180 9.74 -11.85 3.44
C PHE A 180 10.69 -12.76 4.23
N GLY A 181 11.94 -12.37 4.44
CA GLY A 181 12.88 -12.99 5.36
C GLY A 181 12.54 -12.81 6.85
N GLY A 182 11.62 -11.90 7.18
CA GLY A 182 11.16 -11.60 8.53
C GLY A 182 11.90 -10.44 9.20
N GLU A 183 12.79 -9.76 8.49
CA GLU A 183 13.39 -8.52 8.97
C GLU A 183 12.33 -7.41 8.93
N ARG A 184 12.17 -6.69 10.06
CA ARG A 184 11.29 -5.52 10.10
C ARG A 184 12.05 -4.29 9.67
N LEU A 185 11.63 -3.68 8.56
CA LEU A 185 12.19 -2.44 8.04
C LEU A 185 11.83 -1.26 8.96
N TRP A 186 10.58 -1.13 9.29
CA TRP A 186 10.09 -0.03 10.14
C TRP A 186 8.77 -0.37 10.84
N ARG A 187 8.38 0.53 11.77
CA ARG A 187 7.10 0.49 12.50
C ARG A 187 6.53 1.90 12.62
N VAL A 188 5.29 2.08 12.21
CA VAL A 188 4.47 3.28 12.38
C VAL A 188 3.48 3.05 13.52
N ASP A 189 3.38 4.00 14.45
CA ASP A 189 2.37 3.99 15.52
C ASP A 189 1.35 5.10 15.24
N LEU A 190 0.11 4.72 14.91
CA LEU A 190 -0.96 5.69 14.60
C LEU A 190 -1.45 6.47 15.82
N GLY A 191 -1.00 6.11 17.02
CA GLY A 191 -1.28 6.86 18.24
C GLY A 191 -2.70 6.68 18.77
N ILE A 192 -2.96 7.38 19.87
CA ILE A 192 -4.23 7.26 20.61
C ILE A 192 -5.42 7.92 19.92
N ASN A 193 -5.16 8.83 18.97
CA ASN A 193 -6.17 9.60 18.25
C ASN A 193 -6.61 8.95 16.93
N ILE A 194 -6.12 7.74 16.66
CA ILE A 194 -6.70 6.79 15.68
C ILE A 194 -7.27 5.61 16.46
N ARG A 195 -8.57 5.40 16.34
CA ARG A 195 -9.23 4.26 16.97
C ARG A 195 -8.91 3.00 16.18
N ALA A 196 -8.53 1.90 16.84
CA ALA A 196 -8.30 0.63 16.19
C ALA A 196 -9.60 -0.17 16.07
N GLY A 197 -9.81 -0.75 14.88
CA GLY A 197 -10.96 -1.58 14.52
C GLY A 197 -11.05 -1.73 13.00
N SER A 198 -11.85 -2.67 12.54
CA SER A 198 -11.87 -3.12 11.13
C SER A 198 -12.17 -2.02 10.11
N HIS A 199 -12.80 -0.93 10.50
CA HIS A 199 -13.29 0.09 9.56
C HIS A 199 -12.55 1.43 9.64
N TYR A 200 -11.64 1.61 10.61
CA TYR A 200 -11.06 2.93 10.89
C TYR A 200 -9.81 3.28 10.08
N THR A 201 -8.99 2.28 9.74
CA THR A 201 -7.73 2.52 9.04
C THR A 201 -7.65 1.63 7.81
N GLN A 202 -7.77 2.24 6.66
CA GLN A 202 -7.51 1.63 5.37
C GLN A 202 -6.15 2.09 4.88
N ILE A 203 -5.42 1.23 4.17
CA ILE A 203 -4.04 1.45 3.78
C ILE A 203 -3.92 1.27 2.27
N VAL A 204 -3.37 2.27 1.60
CA VAL A 204 -2.83 2.15 0.24
C VAL A 204 -1.35 1.84 0.39
N PHE A 205 -0.84 0.83 -0.31
CA PHE A 205 0.57 0.50 -0.41
C PHE A 205 0.90 0.22 -1.87
N TYR A 206 1.46 1.21 -2.55
CA TYR A 206 1.61 1.19 -3.99
C TYR A 206 2.62 2.24 -4.45
N ASP A 207 3.32 2.00 -5.56
CA ASP A 207 4.15 2.98 -6.25
C ASP A 207 3.24 4.02 -6.92
N LEU A 208 3.09 5.19 -6.28
CA LEU A 208 2.15 6.23 -6.70
C LEU A 208 2.80 7.30 -7.58
N ASP A 209 4.11 7.47 -7.53
CA ASP A 209 4.83 8.46 -8.35
C ASP A 209 5.62 7.84 -9.50
N GLY A 210 5.66 6.50 -9.58
CA GLY A 210 6.28 5.78 -10.70
C GLY A 210 7.79 5.66 -10.59
N ASP A 211 8.37 5.85 -9.41
CA ASP A 211 9.82 5.76 -9.18
C ASP A 211 10.33 4.32 -8.95
N GLY A 212 9.41 3.36 -8.81
CA GLY A 212 9.69 1.95 -8.59
C GLY A 212 9.70 1.54 -7.13
N GLN A 213 9.47 2.45 -6.20
CA GLN A 213 9.30 2.17 -4.77
C GLN A 213 7.86 2.48 -4.37
N ALA A 214 7.29 1.66 -3.52
CA ALA A 214 5.91 1.88 -3.08
C ALA A 214 5.86 2.83 -1.88
N GLU A 215 4.87 3.72 -1.87
CA GLU A 215 4.51 4.51 -0.72
C GLU A 215 3.38 3.83 0.07
N MET A 216 3.36 4.11 1.38
CA MET A 216 2.20 3.82 2.21
C MET A 216 1.39 5.08 2.47
N LEU A 217 0.08 5.04 2.21
CA LEU A 217 -0.85 6.10 2.59
C LEU A 217 -1.91 5.56 3.54
N CYS A 218 -2.14 6.27 4.63
CA CYS A 218 -3.29 5.99 5.50
C CYS A 218 -3.76 7.23 6.24
N LYS A 219 -4.97 7.14 6.80
CA LYS A 219 -5.49 8.14 7.73
C LYS A 219 -4.65 8.18 8.99
N THR A 220 -4.26 9.40 9.40
CA THR A 220 -3.50 9.69 10.61
C THR A 220 -4.18 10.79 11.44
N ALA A 221 -3.62 11.10 12.59
CA ALA A 221 -4.09 12.16 13.48
C ALA A 221 -2.92 12.79 14.23
N PRO A 222 -3.09 13.93 14.92
CA PRO A 222 -2.08 14.41 15.86
C PRO A 222 -1.73 13.32 16.89
N GLY A 223 -0.44 13.12 17.10
CA GLY A 223 0.09 12.04 17.95
C GLY A 223 0.48 10.76 17.20
N SER A 224 0.15 10.62 15.90
CA SER A 224 0.69 9.55 15.06
C SER A 224 2.19 9.78 14.82
N LYS A 225 2.96 8.68 14.88
CA LYS A 225 4.41 8.68 14.69
C LYS A 225 4.80 7.83 13.50
N ASP A 226 5.71 8.34 12.71
CA ASP A 226 6.28 7.67 11.56
C ASP A 226 7.33 6.60 11.93
N GLY A 227 7.91 5.93 10.93
CA GLY A 227 8.92 4.88 11.10
C GLY A 227 10.20 5.35 11.78
N THR A 228 10.46 6.65 11.82
CA THR A 228 11.62 7.26 12.51
C THR A 228 11.29 7.72 13.94
N GLY A 229 10.01 7.69 14.33
CA GLY A 229 9.49 8.15 15.61
C GLY A 229 9.12 9.63 15.66
N ALA A 230 9.23 10.36 14.53
CA ALA A 230 8.77 11.74 14.41
C ALA A 230 7.23 11.82 14.30
N TYR A 231 6.65 12.95 14.73
CA TYR A 231 5.22 13.15 14.53
C TYR A 231 4.91 13.47 13.08
N VAL A 232 3.85 12.84 12.54
CA VAL A 232 3.44 13.05 11.14
C VAL A 232 3.06 14.49 10.83
N THR A 233 2.69 15.28 11.83
CA THR A 233 2.40 16.72 11.68
C THR A 233 3.62 17.52 11.25
N GLU A 234 4.84 17.04 11.51
CA GLU A 234 6.09 17.69 11.11
C GLU A 234 6.30 17.66 9.60
N ALA A 235 5.75 16.64 8.93
CA ALA A 235 5.82 16.48 7.48
C ALA A 235 4.80 17.35 6.71
N ALA A 236 3.92 18.08 7.38
CA ALA A 236 2.96 18.95 6.72
C ALA A 236 3.62 20.18 6.12
N SER A 237 3.08 20.69 5.01
CA SER A 237 3.41 22.03 4.49
C SER A 237 2.54 23.10 5.16
N ASP A 238 1.31 22.75 5.57
CA ASP A 238 0.37 23.66 6.23
C ASP A 238 0.81 23.99 7.67
N PRO A 239 1.05 25.27 8.01
CA PRO A 239 1.40 25.68 9.37
C PRO A 239 0.33 25.33 10.41
N ALA A 240 -0.95 25.26 10.02
CA ALA A 240 -2.02 24.88 10.92
C ALA A 240 -1.93 23.41 11.36
N ILE A 241 -1.50 22.53 10.47
CA ILE A 241 -1.23 21.12 10.83
C ILE A 241 0.01 21.02 11.73
N LYS A 242 1.08 21.77 11.42
CA LYS A 242 2.30 21.79 12.26
C LYS A 242 2.04 22.28 13.68
N ALA A 243 1.06 23.14 13.87
CA ALA A 243 0.71 23.72 15.16
C ALA A 243 -0.23 22.83 16.00
N LEU A 244 -0.66 21.66 15.48
CA LEU A 244 -1.52 20.76 16.23
C LEU A 244 -0.81 20.16 17.44
N ASP A 245 -1.53 20.01 18.55
CA ASP A 245 -1.00 19.37 19.74
C ASP A 245 -0.94 17.84 19.59
N ASN A 246 0.25 17.31 19.46
CA ASN A 246 0.51 15.88 19.30
C ASN A 246 0.33 15.05 20.58
N VAL A 247 0.13 15.68 21.74
CA VAL A 247 -0.07 14.98 23.02
C VAL A 247 -1.49 15.09 23.55
N GLU A 248 -2.34 15.85 22.88
CA GLU A 248 -3.76 15.97 23.25
C GLU A 248 -4.49 14.62 23.09
N ASP A 249 -5.26 14.22 24.09
CA ASP A 249 -6.17 13.06 24.02
C ASP A 249 -7.54 13.51 23.52
N LEU A 250 -7.84 13.22 22.25
CA LEU A 250 -9.09 13.57 21.59
C LEU A 250 -10.21 12.57 21.86
N ARG A 251 -9.93 11.45 22.54
CA ARG A 251 -10.91 10.41 22.82
C ARG A 251 -11.94 10.89 23.84
N ASN A 252 -13.19 10.59 23.59
CA ASN A 252 -14.26 10.82 24.55
C ASN A 252 -14.07 9.92 25.78
N ARG A 253 -14.04 10.53 26.97
CA ARG A 253 -13.72 9.82 28.23
C ARG A 253 -14.78 8.79 28.63
N SER A 254 -16.03 8.94 28.19
CA SER A 254 -17.11 8.04 28.57
C SER A 254 -17.20 6.79 27.69
N ASN A 255 -16.79 6.89 26.42
CA ASN A 255 -17.00 5.81 25.47
C ASN A 255 -15.78 5.51 24.55
N GLY A 256 -14.66 6.23 24.72
CA GLY A 256 -13.42 6.02 23.95
C GLY A 256 -13.50 6.37 22.46
N ARG A 257 -14.63 6.94 21.98
CA ARG A 257 -14.80 7.37 20.59
C ARG A 257 -14.14 8.71 20.37
N ILE A 258 -13.88 9.04 19.10
CA ILE A 258 -13.25 10.30 18.71
C ILE A 258 -14.27 11.12 17.94
N PHE A 259 -14.81 12.12 18.61
CA PHE A 259 -15.86 13.00 18.06
C PHE A 259 -15.34 14.38 17.67
N ARG A 260 -14.08 14.68 17.91
CA ARG A 260 -13.50 16.01 17.70
C ARG A 260 -12.07 15.95 17.21
N GLY A 261 -11.58 17.08 16.76
CA GLY A 261 -10.18 17.30 16.45
C GLY A 261 -9.83 17.03 14.98
N ALA A 262 -8.55 17.15 14.69
CA ALA A 262 -7.99 17.03 13.36
C ALA A 262 -7.98 15.57 12.88
N GLU A 263 -8.25 15.40 11.59
CA GLU A 263 -8.04 14.18 10.83
C GLU A 263 -7.08 14.48 9.68
N LEU A 264 -6.09 13.63 9.50
CA LEU A 264 -5.01 13.83 8.55
C LEU A 264 -4.90 12.63 7.60
N LEU A 265 -4.31 12.85 6.41
CA LEU A 265 -3.81 11.82 5.52
C LEU A 265 -2.30 12.01 5.42
N THR A 266 -1.54 10.95 5.60
CA THR A 266 -0.07 10.98 5.49
C THR A 266 0.38 9.98 4.44
N VAL A 267 1.32 10.41 3.60
CA VAL A 267 2.14 9.53 2.75
C VAL A 267 3.47 9.29 3.44
N PHE A 268 3.87 8.02 3.45
CA PHE A 268 5.10 7.53 4.06
C PHE A 268 5.98 6.89 3.00
N ASP A 269 7.27 7.14 3.06
CA ASP A 269 8.29 6.47 2.29
C ASP A 269 8.29 4.96 2.59
N GLY A 270 8.22 4.14 1.56
CA GLY A 270 8.08 2.70 1.70
C GLY A 270 9.26 2.02 2.35
N LYS A 271 10.47 2.50 2.07
CA LYS A 271 11.72 1.93 2.57
C LYS A 271 11.96 2.20 4.06
N THR A 272 11.57 3.36 4.54
CA THR A 272 11.92 3.85 5.88
C THR A 272 10.72 4.06 6.80
N GLY A 273 9.51 4.08 6.25
CA GLY A 273 8.31 4.46 6.98
C GLY A 273 8.27 5.93 7.41
N LYS A 274 9.20 6.77 6.93
CA LYS A 274 9.26 8.19 7.23
C LYS A 274 8.09 8.92 6.56
N ALA A 275 7.42 9.81 7.29
CA ALA A 275 6.41 10.67 6.71
C ALA A 275 7.03 11.64 5.70
N ILE A 276 6.56 11.60 4.44
CA ILE A 276 6.98 12.50 3.35
C ILE A 276 6.12 13.75 3.37
N HIS A 277 4.80 13.58 3.37
CA HIS A 277 3.85 14.69 3.38
C HIS A 277 2.57 14.35 4.13
N THR A 278 2.04 15.34 4.85
CA THR A 278 0.79 15.22 5.62
C THR A 278 -0.15 16.36 5.25
N VAL A 279 -1.40 16.00 4.95
CA VAL A 279 -2.48 16.94 4.62
C VAL A 279 -3.71 16.69 5.48
N TRP A 280 -4.66 17.64 5.48
CA TRP A 280 -5.98 17.43 6.06
C TRP A 280 -6.70 16.29 5.35
N TYR A 281 -7.35 15.41 6.11
CA TYR A 281 -8.23 14.38 5.54
C TYR A 281 -9.51 15.04 5.02
N SER A 282 -9.89 14.73 3.79
CA SER A 282 -11.08 15.30 3.13
C SER A 282 -12.11 14.22 2.77
N PRO A 283 -13.38 14.41 3.11
CA PRO A 283 -13.88 15.48 3.97
C PRO A 283 -13.49 15.26 5.44
N ASN A 284 -13.50 16.30 6.25
CA ASN A 284 -13.40 16.17 7.69
C ASN A 284 -14.67 15.53 8.28
N ARG A 285 -14.69 15.27 9.59
CA ARG A 285 -15.84 14.57 10.21
C ARG A 285 -17.15 15.35 10.22
N ALA A 286 -17.13 16.67 10.01
CA ALA A 286 -18.33 17.48 9.82
C ALA A 286 -18.75 17.59 8.34
N GLY A 287 -18.04 16.92 7.43
CA GLY A 287 -18.31 16.96 5.99
C GLY A 287 -17.76 18.18 5.27
N GLY A 288 -16.96 19.02 5.94
CA GLY A 288 -16.21 20.11 5.32
C GLY A 288 -14.99 19.61 4.56
N LEU A 289 -14.40 20.44 3.68
CA LEU A 289 -13.29 20.02 2.84
C LEU A 289 -12.02 19.67 3.64
N CYS A 290 -11.70 20.46 4.66
CA CYS A 290 -10.52 20.25 5.48
C CYS A 290 -10.65 20.94 6.85
N GLY A 291 -9.62 20.78 7.68
CA GLY A 291 -9.49 21.48 8.95
C GLY A 291 -10.02 20.70 10.15
N VAL A 292 -9.86 21.30 11.32
CA VAL A 292 -10.36 20.74 12.58
C VAL A 292 -11.88 20.82 12.59
N ALA A 293 -12.52 19.73 12.96
CA ALA A 293 -13.98 19.67 13.05
C ALA A 293 -14.41 18.77 14.20
N ASP A 294 -15.56 19.11 14.77
CA ASP A 294 -16.28 18.25 15.70
C ASP A 294 -17.32 17.43 14.93
N TYR A 295 -17.69 16.29 15.49
CA TYR A 295 -18.74 15.46 14.94
C TYR A 295 -20.06 16.27 14.93
N PRO A 296 -20.74 16.34 13.78
CA PRO A 296 -21.99 17.09 13.68
C PRO A 296 -23.12 16.37 14.43
N ASP A 297 -24.29 16.97 14.46
CA ASP A 297 -25.50 16.33 14.98
C ASP A 297 -25.83 15.04 14.19
N ASP A 298 -26.72 14.23 14.74
CA ASP A 298 -27.14 12.95 14.17
C ASP A 298 -27.80 13.08 12.78
N ALA A 299 -28.35 14.24 12.46
CA ALA A 299 -28.99 14.48 11.18
C ALA A 299 -28.00 14.43 9.98
N PHE A 300 -26.77 14.84 10.19
CA PHE A 300 -25.78 14.90 9.11
C PHE A 300 -25.34 13.50 8.64
N TRP A 301 -24.92 12.63 9.56
CA TRP A 301 -24.53 11.26 9.25
C TRP A 301 -25.65 10.24 9.49
N GLY A 302 -26.69 10.63 10.23
CA GLY A 302 -27.83 9.79 10.58
C GLY A 302 -27.57 8.84 11.74
N ASP A 303 -26.54 9.10 12.54
CA ASP A 303 -26.29 8.51 13.85
C ASP A 303 -25.52 9.49 14.75
N ASP A 304 -25.55 9.28 16.06
CA ASP A 304 -24.92 10.11 17.08
C ASP A 304 -23.63 9.49 17.69
N TYR A 305 -23.19 8.36 17.12
CA TYR A 305 -22.05 7.60 17.66
C TYR A 305 -20.94 7.34 16.65
N ALA A 306 -20.92 8.09 15.55
CA ALA A 306 -19.88 8.11 14.51
C ALA A 306 -19.71 6.77 13.73
N ASN A 307 -20.70 5.88 13.74
CA ASN A 307 -20.61 4.65 12.97
C ASN A 307 -20.55 4.93 11.46
N ARG A 308 -21.43 5.80 10.97
CA ARG A 308 -21.54 6.05 9.54
C ARG A 308 -20.41 6.91 9.00
N SER A 309 -19.95 7.87 9.79
CA SER A 309 -18.83 8.76 9.39
C SER A 309 -17.45 8.09 9.45
N GLU A 310 -17.30 7.04 10.26
CA GLU A 310 -16.01 6.38 10.52
C GLU A 310 -15.87 5.08 9.72
N ARG A 311 -16.54 4.98 8.59
CA ARG A 311 -16.40 3.87 7.64
C ARG A 311 -15.59 4.34 6.44
N TYR A 312 -14.42 3.72 6.25
CA TYR A 312 -13.46 4.07 5.22
C TYR A 312 -13.16 2.86 4.34
N LEU A 313 -12.92 3.09 3.05
CA LEU A 313 -12.36 2.16 2.10
C LEU A 313 -11.28 2.88 1.28
N CYS A 314 -10.39 2.14 0.65
CA CYS A 314 -9.45 2.71 -0.30
C CYS A 314 -9.20 1.75 -1.47
N CYS A 315 -8.70 2.30 -2.56
CA CYS A 315 -8.13 1.57 -3.68
C CYS A 315 -7.13 2.46 -4.43
N VAL A 316 -6.49 1.88 -5.44
CA VAL A 316 -5.65 2.59 -6.40
C VAL A 316 -6.36 2.58 -7.75
N ALA A 317 -6.32 3.69 -8.49
CA ALA A 317 -6.94 3.80 -9.80
C ALA A 317 -6.10 4.63 -10.77
N TYR A 318 -5.99 4.17 -12.01
CA TYR A 318 -5.34 4.87 -13.12
C TYR A 318 -6.36 5.77 -13.82
N LEU A 319 -6.58 6.96 -13.29
CA LEU A 319 -7.64 7.87 -13.75
C LEU A 319 -7.35 8.52 -15.11
N ASP A 320 -6.08 8.65 -15.48
CA ASP A 320 -5.65 9.18 -16.78
C ASP A 320 -5.16 8.09 -17.75
N GLY A 321 -5.44 6.82 -17.44
CA GLY A 321 -4.98 5.67 -18.22
C GLY A 321 -3.69 5.05 -17.68
N GLN A 322 -3.36 3.87 -18.18
CA GLN A 322 -2.27 3.02 -17.66
C GLN A 322 -0.86 3.60 -17.83
N GLU A 323 -0.70 4.60 -18.69
CA GLU A 323 0.58 5.26 -18.97
C GLU A 323 0.89 6.43 -18.01
N SER A 324 -0.03 6.73 -17.11
CA SER A 324 0.11 7.79 -16.10
C SER A 324 0.28 7.20 -14.71
N ASN A 325 0.74 8.04 -13.77
CA ASN A 325 0.79 7.64 -12.37
C ASN A 325 -0.63 7.40 -11.83
N PRO A 326 -0.81 6.42 -10.94
CA PRO A 326 -2.12 6.16 -10.35
C PRO A 326 -2.48 7.17 -9.27
N SER A 327 -3.78 7.28 -8.99
CA SER A 327 -4.31 8.04 -7.86
C SER A 327 -4.67 7.10 -6.71
N ALA A 328 -4.45 7.54 -5.48
CA ALA A 328 -5.03 6.91 -4.30
C ALA A 328 -6.48 7.39 -4.13
N ILE A 329 -7.41 6.46 -3.99
CA ILE A 329 -8.83 6.74 -3.82
C ILE A 329 -9.23 6.37 -2.40
N PHE A 330 -9.81 7.31 -1.68
CA PHE A 330 -10.36 7.08 -0.35
C PHE A 330 -11.86 7.33 -0.33
N THR A 331 -12.58 6.57 0.47
CA THR A 331 -14.01 6.82 0.71
C THR A 331 -14.24 7.06 2.18
N ARG A 332 -15.31 7.80 2.47
CA ARG A 332 -15.80 8.02 3.82
C ARG A 332 -17.32 7.95 3.85
N GLY A 333 -17.87 7.23 4.83
CA GLY A 333 -19.30 7.18 5.07
C GLY A 333 -20.04 6.11 4.27
N TYR A 334 -21.29 5.85 4.69
CA TYR A 334 -22.21 4.92 4.04
C TYR A 334 -23.65 5.16 4.50
N TYR A 335 -24.62 4.53 3.85
CA TYR A 335 -26.06 4.65 4.02
C TYR A 335 -26.63 6.05 3.72
N THR A 336 -26.41 7.02 4.58
CA THR A 336 -27.00 8.36 4.44
C THR A 336 -26.16 9.27 3.58
N ARG A 337 -24.84 9.16 3.66
CA ARG A 337 -23.89 10.00 2.94
C ARG A 337 -22.61 9.23 2.70
N ALA A 338 -22.06 9.37 1.51
CA ALA A 338 -20.78 8.82 1.14
C ALA A 338 -19.96 9.87 0.39
N TYR A 339 -18.66 9.83 0.57
CA TYR A 339 -17.70 10.66 -0.13
C TYR A 339 -16.67 9.75 -0.80
N ILE A 340 -16.19 10.18 -1.96
CA ILE A 340 -15.07 9.57 -2.66
C ILE A 340 -14.06 10.68 -2.92
N TRP A 341 -12.83 10.47 -2.50
CA TRP A 341 -11.74 11.45 -2.59
C TRP A 341 -10.57 10.84 -3.35
N ALA A 342 -10.15 11.48 -4.45
CA ALA A 342 -8.99 11.11 -5.22
C ALA A 342 -7.81 12.03 -4.89
N VAL A 343 -6.65 11.41 -4.64
CA VAL A 343 -5.42 12.10 -4.24
C VAL A 343 -4.27 11.57 -5.09
N ASP A 344 -3.53 12.48 -5.69
CA ASP A 344 -2.29 12.18 -6.41
C ASP A 344 -1.08 12.42 -5.49
N PHE A 345 0.00 11.68 -5.73
CA PHE A 345 1.29 11.91 -5.12
C PHE A 345 2.31 12.25 -6.22
N ASP A 346 3.06 13.35 -6.07
CA ASP A 346 4.01 13.84 -7.07
C ASP A 346 5.48 13.53 -6.72
N GLY A 347 5.71 12.56 -5.81
CA GLY A 347 7.04 12.25 -5.26
C GLY A 347 7.44 13.13 -4.08
N SER A 348 6.67 14.17 -3.79
CA SER A 348 6.95 15.09 -2.68
C SER A 348 5.71 15.54 -1.92
N ARG A 349 4.57 15.61 -2.57
CA ARG A 349 3.33 16.16 -2.01
C ARG A 349 2.11 15.36 -2.43
N LEU A 350 1.16 15.27 -1.51
CA LEU A 350 -0.21 14.85 -1.79
C LEU A 350 -0.99 16.04 -2.35
N VAL A 351 -1.69 15.82 -3.44
CA VAL A 351 -2.52 16.82 -4.12
C VAL A 351 -3.92 16.25 -4.28
N THR A 352 -4.93 16.95 -3.78
CA THR A 352 -6.32 16.57 -4.05
C THR A 352 -6.61 16.74 -5.54
N ARG A 353 -7.03 15.65 -6.16
CA ARG A 353 -7.44 15.67 -7.56
C ARG A 353 -8.90 16.07 -7.69
N TRP A 354 -9.76 15.43 -6.93
CA TRP A 354 -11.18 15.76 -6.80
C TRP A 354 -11.78 15.11 -5.55
N LEU A 355 -12.89 15.66 -5.10
CA LEU A 355 -13.74 15.12 -4.04
C LEU A 355 -15.18 15.09 -4.54
N SER A 356 -15.83 13.93 -4.45
CA SER A 356 -17.23 13.74 -4.81
C SER A 356 -18.04 13.37 -3.56
N ALA A 357 -19.25 13.90 -3.45
CA ALA A 357 -20.15 13.62 -2.34
C ALA A 357 -21.52 13.16 -2.85
N SER A 358 -22.07 12.11 -2.24
CA SER A 358 -23.47 11.79 -2.39
C SER A 358 -24.29 12.42 -1.25
N THR A 359 -25.50 12.81 -1.56
CA THR A 359 -26.49 13.22 -0.55
C THR A 359 -27.56 12.12 -0.43
N THR A 360 -28.41 12.24 0.61
CA THR A 360 -29.57 11.34 0.77
C THR A 360 -30.55 11.38 -0.41
N LYS A 361 -30.40 12.35 -1.31
CA LYS A 361 -31.21 12.49 -2.54
C LYS A 361 -30.53 11.94 -3.78
N ALA A 362 -29.47 11.17 -3.62
CA ALA A 362 -28.64 10.63 -4.70
C ALA A 362 -27.98 11.69 -5.61
N ASP A 363 -27.87 12.93 -5.15
CA ASP A 363 -27.14 13.96 -5.87
C ASP A 363 -25.64 13.79 -5.61
N LEU A 364 -24.84 13.70 -6.67
CA LEU A 364 -23.39 13.78 -6.60
C LEU A 364 -22.99 15.23 -6.79
N THR A 365 -22.26 15.78 -5.84
CA THR A 365 -21.63 17.09 -5.96
C THR A 365 -20.12 16.89 -6.13
N LEU A 366 -19.57 17.33 -7.23
CA LEU A 366 -18.15 17.36 -7.49
C LEU A 366 -17.55 18.64 -6.89
N TYR A 367 -16.43 18.50 -6.21
CA TYR A 367 -15.66 19.61 -5.67
C TYR A 367 -14.30 19.61 -6.32
N SER A 368 -13.93 20.72 -6.95
CA SER A 368 -12.56 20.93 -7.41
C SER A 368 -11.60 21.11 -6.23
N PRO A 369 -10.27 21.01 -6.44
CA PRO A 369 -9.26 21.25 -5.39
C PRO A 369 -9.35 22.63 -4.73
N ASP A 370 -9.90 23.62 -5.42
CA ASP A 370 -10.14 24.97 -4.90
C ASP A 370 -11.46 25.10 -4.10
N GLY A 371 -12.21 24.00 -3.96
CA GLY A 371 -13.48 23.99 -3.24
C GLY A 371 -14.69 24.46 -4.05
N SER A 372 -14.55 24.73 -5.34
CA SER A 372 -15.68 25.03 -6.23
C SER A 372 -16.46 23.74 -6.53
N SER A 373 -17.80 23.85 -6.65
CA SER A 373 -18.65 22.77 -7.14
C SER A 373 -18.84 22.90 -8.65
N GLU A 374 -18.67 21.83 -9.41
CA GLU A 374 -19.08 21.73 -10.80
C GLU A 374 -20.48 21.14 -10.93
#